data_a5f17dcc3d9c8ba6ad4b1d0a80998f28
#
_entry.id   a5f17dcc3d9c8ba6ad4b1d0a80998f28
#
_cell.length_a   1.000
_cell.length_b   1.000
_cell.length_c   1.000
_cell.angle_alpha   90.00
_cell.angle_beta   90.00
_cell.angle_gamma   90.00
#
_symmetry.space_group_name_H-M   'P 1'
#
loop_
_entity.id
_entity.type
_entity.pdbx_description
1 polymer ?
#
loop_
_entity_poly.entity_id
_entity_poly.type
_entity_poly.pdbx_seq_one_letter_code
_entity_poly.pdbx_strand_id
1 'polypeptide(L)'
;MTIAALQGVVLWLCMFFILRGGGVGPLKILTSLMNFNGGAGYSLVLQIILCMVSGAISGVILFFLYSGIFWLINRFVMRLKTAYWEFSIRLASTWIPFTIICAIGVILSMLSPVTLMILILCGAVSVAVLTYEALRTEWISKSPSQVLYAMMLGYFVFFTVVCYLITI
;
A
#
# COMPACT_ATOMS: atom_id res chain seq x y z
N MET A 1 -6.28 -6.00 11.13
CA MET A 1 -6.11 -4.57 11.47
C MET A 1 -4.65 -4.20 11.75
N THR A 2 -3.97 -4.91 12.65
CA THR A 2 -2.56 -4.61 13.01
C THR A 2 -1.58 -4.60 11.82
N ILE A 3 -1.70 -5.56 10.91
CA ILE A 3 -0.84 -5.62 9.70
C ILE A 3 -1.04 -4.40 8.80
N ALA A 4 -2.28 -3.97 8.57
CA ALA A 4 -2.58 -2.81 7.75
C ALA A 4 -2.07 -1.50 8.38
N ALA A 5 -2.22 -1.35 9.70
CA ALA A 5 -1.67 -0.21 10.43
C ALA A 5 -0.14 -0.20 10.38
N LEU A 6 0.51 -1.33 10.64
CA LEU A 6 1.97 -1.47 10.57
C LEU A 6 2.49 -1.11 9.19
N GLN A 7 1.83 -1.58 8.15
CA GLN A 7 2.20 -1.28 6.77
C GLN A 7 2.06 0.21 6.44
N GLY A 8 0.96 0.85 6.87
CA GLY A 8 0.79 2.28 6.70
C GLY A 8 1.90 3.07 7.39
N VAL A 9 2.27 2.70 8.61
CA VAL A 9 3.40 3.29 9.35
C VAL A 9 4.69 3.15 8.54
N VAL A 10 5.00 1.94 8.05
CA VAL A 10 6.24 1.70 7.29
C VAL A 10 6.26 2.50 5.99
N LEU A 11 5.15 2.54 5.25
CA LEU A 11 5.05 3.34 4.01
C LEU A 11 5.24 4.84 4.27
N TRP A 12 4.64 5.38 5.33
CA TRP A 12 4.82 6.78 5.68
C TRP A 12 6.23 7.09 6.14
N LEU A 13 6.88 6.20 6.87
CA LEU A 13 8.30 6.34 7.20
C LEU A 13 9.18 6.29 5.94
N CYS A 14 8.88 5.40 4.98
CA CYS A 14 9.56 5.37 3.69
C CYS A 14 9.44 6.72 2.99
N MET A 15 8.23 7.26 2.89
CA MET A 15 7.98 8.56 2.28
C MET A 15 8.71 9.69 3.02
N PHE A 16 8.67 9.69 4.35
CA PHE A 16 9.36 10.68 5.16
C PHE A 16 10.88 10.70 4.87
N PHE A 17 11.52 9.53 4.81
CA PHE A 17 12.96 9.44 4.52
C PHE A 17 13.31 9.81 3.08
N ILE A 18 12.47 9.43 2.10
CA ILE A 18 12.63 9.83 0.69
C ILE A 18 12.58 11.35 0.58
N LEU A 19 11.63 11.98 1.24
CA LEU A 19 11.40 13.43 1.17
C LEU A 19 12.51 14.22 1.85
N ARG A 20 13.03 13.72 2.97
CA ARG A 20 14.12 14.35 3.71
C ARG A 20 15.47 14.19 3.01
N GLY A 21 15.67 13.11 2.25
CA GLY A 21 16.89 12.84 1.47
C GLY A 21 17.05 13.72 0.22
N GLY A 22 16.25 14.78 0.05
CA GLY A 22 16.36 15.69 -1.09
C GLY A 22 15.72 15.17 -2.36
N GLY A 23 14.50 14.64 -2.24
CA GLY A 23 13.73 13.98 -3.30
C GLY A 23 13.87 14.56 -4.70
N VAL A 24 14.15 13.68 -5.64
CA VAL A 24 14.40 13.98 -7.06
C VAL A 24 13.07 14.24 -7.78
N GLY A 25 12.96 15.43 -8.41
CA GLY A 25 11.95 15.71 -9.44
C GLY A 25 10.47 15.65 -8.97
N PRO A 26 9.69 14.69 -9.44
CA PRO A 26 8.23 14.62 -9.20
C PRO A 26 7.84 14.47 -7.72
N LEU A 27 8.74 13.98 -6.87
CA LEU A 27 8.52 13.89 -5.43
C LEU A 27 8.51 15.25 -4.72
N LYS A 28 9.06 16.32 -5.32
CA LYS A 28 8.89 17.70 -4.82
C LYS A 28 7.44 18.15 -4.86
N ILE A 29 6.65 17.66 -5.81
CA ILE A 29 5.21 17.96 -5.92
C ILE A 29 4.47 17.26 -4.77
N LEU A 30 4.85 16.02 -4.43
CA LEU A 30 4.26 15.31 -3.29
C LEU A 30 4.60 16.00 -1.96
N THR A 31 5.82 16.58 -1.82
CA THR A 31 6.18 17.36 -0.62
C THR A 31 5.39 18.64 -0.50
N SER A 32 5.09 19.31 -1.61
CA SER A 32 4.27 20.52 -1.60
C SER A 32 2.80 20.22 -1.29
N LEU A 33 2.27 19.07 -1.74
CA LEU A 33 0.91 18.62 -1.44
C LEU A 33 0.77 18.11 0.00
N MET A 34 1.77 17.42 0.50
CA MET A 34 1.76 16.91 1.88
C MET A 34 2.14 17.99 2.89
N ASN A 35 2.44 19.20 2.43
CA ASN A 35 2.85 20.42 3.15
C ASN A 35 3.09 20.22 4.67
N PHE A 36 3.82 19.16 5.00
CA PHE A 36 4.43 18.96 6.29
C PHE A 36 5.62 19.94 6.41
N ASN A 37 5.37 21.16 5.97
CA ASN A 37 6.06 22.31 6.50
C ASN A 37 5.65 22.37 7.97
N GLY A 38 6.16 21.42 8.75
CA GLY A 38 6.35 21.65 10.15
C GLY A 38 7.03 22.99 10.22
N GLY A 39 6.24 24.03 10.41
CA GLY A 39 6.77 25.36 10.59
C GLY A 39 7.91 25.26 11.59
N ALA A 40 8.93 26.04 11.45
CA ALA A 40 10.19 26.06 12.18
C ALA A 40 10.03 25.98 13.72
N GLY A 41 9.43 24.96 14.29
CA GLY A 41 9.11 24.84 15.69
C GLY A 41 8.88 23.43 16.22
N TYR A 42 8.54 22.45 15.36
CA TYR A 42 8.31 21.09 15.86
C TYR A 42 9.59 20.29 15.95
N SER A 43 9.83 19.67 17.12
CA SER A 43 10.95 18.75 17.29
C SER A 43 10.83 17.59 16.30
N LEU A 44 11.98 17.06 15.83
CA LEU A 44 12.04 15.92 14.91
C LEU A 44 11.26 14.71 15.42
N VAL A 45 11.26 14.52 16.74
CA VAL A 45 10.50 13.44 17.42
C VAL A 45 9.00 13.59 17.19
N LEU A 46 8.46 14.80 17.29
CA LEU A 46 7.03 15.05 17.08
C LEU A 46 6.64 14.82 15.61
N GLN A 47 7.50 15.21 14.66
CA GLN A 47 7.27 14.94 13.24
C GLN A 47 7.21 13.43 12.94
N ILE A 48 8.10 12.64 13.53
CA ILE A 48 8.09 11.18 13.38
C ILE A 48 6.81 10.59 13.99
N ILE A 49 6.40 11.01 15.18
CA ILE A 49 5.18 10.51 15.84
C ILE A 49 3.95 10.82 14.99
N LEU A 50 3.80 12.04 14.49
CA LEU A 50 2.71 12.42 13.61
C LEU A 50 2.69 11.61 12.32
N CYS A 51 3.87 11.36 11.75
CA CYS A 51 4.05 10.52 10.57
C CYS A 51 3.59 9.06 10.86
N MET A 52 3.94 8.51 12.00
CA MET A 52 3.52 7.14 12.37
C MET A 52 2.02 7.03 12.58
N VAL A 53 1.40 8.01 13.25
CA VAL A 53 -0.05 8.00 13.51
C VAL A 53 -0.83 8.17 12.21
N SER A 54 -0.48 9.15 11.38
CA SER A 54 -1.13 9.37 10.08
C SER A 54 -0.93 8.17 9.15
N GLY A 55 0.26 7.56 9.18
CA GLY A 55 0.57 6.34 8.45
C GLY A 55 -0.29 5.16 8.86
N ALA A 56 -0.47 4.94 10.16
CA ALA A 56 -1.32 3.87 10.66
C ALA A 56 -2.79 4.04 10.19
N ILE A 57 -3.33 5.24 10.30
CA ILE A 57 -4.71 5.54 9.89
C ILE A 57 -4.87 5.36 8.38
N SER A 58 -3.99 5.97 7.58
CA SER A 58 -4.07 5.86 6.11
C SER A 58 -3.86 4.42 5.62
N GLY A 59 -2.96 3.65 6.25
CA GLY A 59 -2.75 2.25 5.93
C GLY A 59 -3.98 1.39 6.16
N VAL A 60 -4.68 1.61 7.26
CA VAL A 60 -5.95 0.92 7.56
C VAL A 60 -7.01 1.28 6.51
N ILE A 61 -7.17 2.57 6.19
CA ILE A 61 -8.14 3.02 5.19
C ILE A 61 -7.84 2.43 3.82
N LEU A 62 -6.59 2.50 3.35
CA LEU A 62 -6.16 1.96 2.07
C LEU A 62 -6.35 0.44 2.00
N PHE A 63 -6.07 -0.27 3.09
CA PHE A 63 -6.28 -1.71 3.14
C PHE A 63 -7.77 -2.08 3.03
N PHE A 64 -8.66 -1.37 3.74
CA PHE A 64 -10.11 -1.60 3.62
C PHE A 64 -10.63 -1.27 2.23
N LEU A 65 -10.14 -0.20 1.63
CA LEU A 65 -10.47 0.15 0.24
C LEU A 65 -10.02 -0.97 -0.71
N TYR A 66 -8.78 -1.42 -0.58
CA TYR A 66 -8.19 -2.47 -1.40
C TYR A 66 -8.98 -3.79 -1.25
N SER A 67 -9.15 -4.28 -0.03
CA SER A 67 -9.88 -5.52 0.23
C SER A 67 -11.35 -5.43 -0.13
N GLY A 68 -11.97 -4.25 0.02
CA GLY A 68 -13.36 -3.99 -0.36
C GLY A 68 -13.57 -4.09 -1.87
N ILE A 69 -12.69 -3.49 -2.67
CA ILE A 69 -12.75 -3.56 -4.14
C ILE A 69 -12.60 -5.01 -4.60
N PHE A 70 -11.61 -5.74 -4.11
CA PHE A 70 -11.43 -7.14 -4.49
C PHE A 70 -12.57 -8.04 -4.02
N TRP A 71 -13.15 -7.78 -2.84
CA TRP A 71 -14.34 -8.49 -2.38
C TRP A 71 -15.58 -8.21 -3.23
N LEU A 72 -15.77 -6.96 -3.69
CA LEU A 72 -16.85 -6.62 -4.63
C LEU A 72 -16.68 -7.36 -5.95
N ILE A 73 -15.46 -7.43 -6.49
CA ILE A 73 -15.17 -8.21 -7.71
C ILE A 73 -15.45 -9.69 -7.46
N ASN A 74 -15.02 -10.23 -6.32
CA ASN A 74 -15.30 -11.60 -5.94
C ASN A 74 -16.80 -11.89 -5.90
N ARG A 75 -17.59 -10.99 -5.34
CA ARG A 75 -19.03 -11.16 -5.19
C ARG A 75 -19.81 -10.95 -6.49
N PHE A 76 -19.51 -9.90 -7.26
CA PHE A 76 -20.29 -9.51 -8.42
C PHE A 76 -19.78 -10.11 -9.73
N VAL A 77 -18.46 -10.16 -9.93
CA VAL A 77 -17.85 -10.66 -11.17
C VAL A 77 -17.68 -12.18 -11.11
N MET A 78 -17.10 -12.68 -10.02
CA MET A 78 -16.85 -14.12 -9.85
C MET A 78 -18.04 -14.88 -9.28
N ARG A 79 -19.04 -14.19 -8.75
CA ARG A 79 -20.29 -14.74 -8.17
C ARG A 79 -20.05 -15.74 -7.04
N LEU A 80 -19.00 -15.53 -6.24
CA LEU A 80 -18.67 -16.34 -5.08
C LEU A 80 -19.23 -15.71 -3.81
N LYS A 81 -19.73 -16.54 -2.90
CA LYS A 81 -20.35 -16.10 -1.63
C LYS A 81 -19.35 -16.29 -0.48
N THR A 82 -18.25 -15.57 -0.49
CA THR A 82 -17.31 -15.55 0.65
C THR A 82 -17.63 -14.39 1.59
N ALA A 83 -17.47 -14.62 2.90
CA ALA A 83 -17.62 -13.56 3.87
C ALA A 83 -16.49 -12.53 3.71
N TYR A 84 -16.84 -11.22 3.78
CA TYR A 84 -15.86 -10.14 3.62
C TYR A 84 -14.64 -10.31 4.52
N TRP A 85 -14.86 -10.71 5.79
CA TRP A 85 -13.79 -10.80 6.78
C TRP A 85 -12.79 -11.91 6.48
N GLU A 86 -13.25 -13.09 6.10
CA GLU A 86 -12.39 -14.22 5.72
C GLU A 86 -11.56 -13.88 4.49
N PHE A 87 -12.20 -13.29 3.48
CA PHE A 87 -11.54 -12.82 2.28
C PHE A 87 -10.45 -11.77 2.58
N SER A 88 -10.78 -10.79 3.42
CA SER A 88 -9.85 -9.73 3.81
C SER A 88 -8.65 -10.25 4.61
N ILE A 89 -8.82 -11.26 5.47
CA ILE A 89 -7.71 -11.87 6.22
C ILE A 89 -6.74 -12.57 5.25
N ARG A 90 -7.26 -13.31 4.27
CA ARG A 90 -6.42 -13.96 3.25
C ARG A 90 -5.65 -12.93 2.43
N LEU A 91 -6.33 -11.86 2.03
CA LEU A 91 -5.69 -10.79 1.29
C LEU A 91 -4.64 -10.03 2.12
N ALA A 92 -4.86 -9.89 3.44
CA ALA A 92 -3.90 -9.25 4.34
C ALA A 92 -2.56 -10.00 4.40
N SER A 93 -2.57 -11.32 4.28
CA SER A 93 -1.34 -12.13 4.31
C SER A 93 -0.41 -11.82 3.13
N THR A 94 -0.96 -11.40 1.98
CA THR A 94 -0.17 -11.05 0.78
C THR A 94 0.65 -9.78 0.95
N TRP A 95 0.31 -8.95 1.93
CA TRP A 95 0.98 -7.68 2.20
C TRP A 95 2.13 -7.79 3.20
N ILE A 96 2.24 -8.92 3.90
CA ILE A 96 3.30 -9.15 4.91
C ILE A 96 4.71 -9.02 4.29
N PRO A 97 5.04 -9.69 3.17
CA PRO A 97 6.36 -9.57 2.56
C PRO A 97 6.69 -8.14 2.12
N PHE A 98 5.70 -7.41 1.59
CA PHE A 98 5.87 -6.01 1.22
C PHE A 98 6.26 -5.16 2.42
N THR A 99 5.56 -5.33 3.56
CA THR A 99 5.86 -4.60 4.79
C THR A 99 7.28 -4.87 5.27
N ILE A 100 7.73 -6.12 5.19
CA ILE A 100 9.11 -6.51 5.57
C ILE A 100 10.13 -5.86 4.62
N ILE A 101 9.89 -5.94 3.31
CA ILE A 101 10.79 -5.34 2.29
C ILE A 101 10.89 -3.82 2.50
N CYS A 102 9.75 -3.15 2.73
CA CYS A 102 9.75 -1.72 3.00
C CYS A 102 10.45 -1.37 4.33
N ALA A 103 10.27 -2.16 5.38
CA ALA A 103 10.96 -1.95 6.66
C ALA A 103 12.49 -2.05 6.51
N ILE A 104 12.96 -3.06 5.77
CA ILE A 104 14.39 -3.17 5.40
C ILE A 104 14.82 -1.95 4.56
N GLY A 105 13.96 -1.52 3.62
CA GLY A 105 14.18 -0.36 2.78
C GLY A 105 14.38 0.93 3.57
N VAL A 106 13.62 1.14 4.66
CA VAL A 106 13.80 2.30 5.54
C VAL A 106 15.20 2.31 6.14
N ILE A 107 15.70 1.17 6.59
CA ILE A 107 17.06 1.06 7.14
C ILE A 107 18.11 1.36 6.06
N LEU A 108 17.94 0.78 4.88
CA LEU A 108 18.87 0.96 3.76
C LEU A 108 18.78 2.35 3.10
N SER A 109 17.68 3.08 3.32
CA SER A 109 17.53 4.46 2.81
C SER A 109 18.54 5.44 3.39
N MET A 110 19.12 5.11 4.55
CA MET A 110 20.25 5.85 5.13
C MET A 110 21.49 5.80 4.25
N LEU A 111 21.64 4.78 3.41
CA LEU A 111 22.74 4.63 2.46
C LEU A 111 22.43 5.30 1.12
N SER A 112 21.21 5.11 0.60
CA SER A 112 20.77 5.73 -0.65
C SER A 112 19.25 5.75 -0.77
N PRO A 113 18.63 6.90 -1.07
CA PRO A 113 17.18 6.98 -1.31
C PRO A 113 16.73 6.20 -2.55
N VAL A 114 17.63 5.99 -3.52
CA VAL A 114 17.36 5.19 -4.73
C VAL A 114 17.12 3.72 -4.36
N THR A 115 17.89 3.18 -3.42
CA THR A 115 17.71 1.80 -2.93
C THR A 115 16.31 1.59 -2.35
N LEU A 116 15.80 2.57 -1.60
CA LEU A 116 14.44 2.51 -1.05
C LEU A 116 13.38 2.47 -2.16
N MET A 117 13.52 3.29 -3.21
CA MET A 117 12.60 3.30 -4.35
C MET A 117 12.57 1.94 -5.06
N ILE A 118 13.74 1.34 -5.29
CA ILE A 118 13.84 0.01 -5.91
C ILE A 118 13.15 -1.04 -5.04
N LEU A 119 13.36 -1.01 -3.74
CA LEU A 119 12.75 -1.96 -2.81
C LEU A 119 11.22 -1.80 -2.73
N ILE A 120 10.71 -0.58 -2.78
CA ILE A 120 9.25 -0.33 -2.86
C ILE A 120 8.68 -0.94 -4.14
N LEU A 121 9.33 -0.76 -5.29
CA LEU A 121 8.89 -1.36 -6.55
C LEU A 121 8.93 -2.88 -6.50
N CYS A 122 10.01 -3.47 -6.01
CA CYS A 122 10.12 -4.92 -5.82
C CYS A 122 9.02 -5.46 -4.88
N GLY A 123 8.76 -4.72 -3.80
CA GLY A 123 7.69 -5.05 -2.86
C GLY A 123 6.31 -4.98 -3.50
N ALA A 124 6.03 -3.97 -4.31
CA ALA A 124 4.75 -3.83 -5.02
C ALA A 124 4.53 -4.99 -6.01
N VAL A 125 5.57 -5.40 -6.73
CA VAL A 125 5.51 -6.58 -7.62
C VAL A 125 5.23 -7.84 -6.80
N SER A 126 5.88 -8.00 -5.64
CA SER A 126 5.64 -9.16 -4.75
C SER A 126 4.19 -9.21 -4.27
N VAL A 127 3.59 -8.08 -3.90
CA VAL A 127 2.16 -8.02 -3.54
C VAL A 127 1.29 -8.44 -4.71
N ALA A 128 1.57 -7.97 -5.92
CA ALA A 128 0.77 -8.31 -7.10
C ALA A 128 0.81 -9.83 -7.37
N VAL A 129 1.99 -10.45 -7.32
CA VAL A 129 2.15 -11.89 -7.51
C VAL A 129 1.43 -12.69 -6.43
N LEU A 130 1.62 -12.33 -5.15
CA LEU A 130 0.98 -13.03 -4.04
C LEU A 130 -0.54 -12.83 -4.02
N THR A 131 -1.02 -11.65 -4.43
CA THR A 131 -2.46 -11.41 -4.59
C THR A 131 -3.04 -12.29 -5.69
N TYR A 132 -2.34 -12.42 -6.82
CA TYR A 132 -2.77 -13.34 -7.88
C TYR A 132 -2.87 -14.77 -7.37
N GLU A 133 -1.88 -15.24 -6.63
CA GLU A 133 -1.87 -16.60 -6.08
C GLU A 133 -2.98 -16.82 -5.05
N ALA A 134 -3.19 -15.86 -4.15
CA ALA A 134 -4.28 -15.88 -3.18
C ALA A 134 -5.66 -15.90 -3.86
N LEU A 135 -5.87 -15.09 -4.90
CA LEU A 135 -7.10 -15.08 -5.68
C LEU A 135 -7.28 -16.36 -6.49
N ARG A 136 -6.21 -16.92 -7.05
CA ARG A 136 -6.25 -18.18 -7.78
C ARG A 136 -6.66 -19.35 -6.89
N THR A 137 -6.18 -19.39 -5.64
CA THR A 137 -6.60 -20.41 -4.68
C THR A 137 -8.05 -20.28 -4.25
N GLU A 138 -8.56 -19.05 -4.14
CA GLU A 138 -9.97 -18.79 -3.83
C GLU A 138 -10.88 -19.10 -5.03
N TRP A 139 -10.41 -18.86 -6.24
CA TRP A 139 -11.17 -18.98 -7.50
C TRP A 139 -10.78 -20.21 -8.31
N ILE A 140 -10.56 -21.36 -7.64
CA ILE A 140 -10.12 -22.62 -8.25
C ILE A 140 -11.02 -23.06 -9.42
N SER A 141 -12.32 -22.76 -9.37
CA SER A 141 -13.27 -23.10 -10.44
C SER A 141 -13.17 -22.20 -11.68
N LYS A 142 -12.35 -21.14 -11.64
CA LYS A 142 -12.22 -20.17 -12.73
C LYS A 142 -10.93 -20.41 -13.52
N SER A 143 -10.96 -20.03 -14.79
CA SER A 143 -9.74 -20.12 -15.62
C SER A 143 -8.69 -19.13 -15.14
N PRO A 144 -7.39 -19.44 -15.29
CA PRO A 144 -6.31 -18.52 -14.91
C PRO A 144 -6.40 -17.14 -15.56
N SER A 145 -6.89 -17.07 -16.79
CA SER A 145 -7.11 -15.82 -17.52
C SER A 145 -8.20 -14.96 -16.85
N GLN A 146 -9.31 -15.57 -16.41
CA GLN A 146 -10.37 -14.84 -15.70
C GLN A 146 -9.88 -14.27 -14.37
N VAL A 147 -9.05 -15.03 -13.64
CA VAL A 147 -8.42 -14.54 -12.40
C VAL A 147 -7.51 -13.33 -12.67
N LEU A 148 -6.71 -13.42 -13.74
CA LEU A 148 -5.83 -12.33 -14.14
C LEU A 148 -6.60 -11.06 -14.54
N TYR A 149 -7.65 -11.20 -15.36
CA TYR A 149 -8.50 -10.07 -15.74
C TYR A 149 -9.18 -9.42 -14.54
N ALA A 150 -9.71 -10.21 -13.61
CA ALA A 150 -10.33 -9.70 -12.40
C ALA A 150 -9.31 -8.97 -11.50
N MET A 151 -8.10 -9.49 -11.42
CA MET A 151 -7.02 -8.84 -10.70
C MET A 151 -6.63 -7.50 -11.33
N MET A 152 -6.46 -7.46 -12.66
CA MET A 152 -6.17 -6.21 -13.39
C MET A 152 -7.28 -5.19 -13.20
N LEU A 153 -8.54 -5.62 -13.28
CA LEU A 153 -9.69 -4.76 -13.01
C LEU A 153 -9.66 -4.21 -11.58
N GLY A 154 -9.35 -5.06 -10.59
CA GLY A 154 -9.24 -4.65 -9.19
C GLY A 154 -8.17 -3.59 -8.95
N TYR A 155 -7.00 -3.79 -9.50
CA TYR A 155 -5.92 -2.80 -9.43
C TYR A 155 -6.27 -1.51 -10.16
N PHE A 156 -6.86 -1.59 -11.35
CA PHE A 156 -7.29 -0.41 -12.09
C PHE A 156 -8.28 0.43 -11.29
N VAL A 157 -9.33 -0.20 -10.75
CA VAL A 157 -10.32 0.48 -9.91
C VAL A 157 -9.67 1.05 -8.64
N PHE A 158 -8.82 0.27 -7.98
CA PHE A 158 -8.12 0.71 -6.77
C PHE A 158 -7.28 1.96 -7.03
N PHE A 159 -6.41 1.94 -8.04
CA PHE A 159 -5.57 3.09 -8.37
C PHE A 159 -6.39 4.30 -8.82
N THR A 160 -7.47 4.10 -9.59
CA THR A 160 -8.36 5.19 -9.99
C THR A 160 -9.00 5.87 -8.78
N VAL A 161 -9.50 5.09 -7.81
CA VAL A 161 -10.11 5.63 -6.60
C VAL A 161 -9.06 6.34 -5.74
N VAL A 162 -7.87 5.75 -5.58
CA VAL A 162 -6.77 6.39 -4.83
C VAL A 162 -6.33 7.70 -5.48
N CYS A 163 -6.14 7.73 -6.80
CA CYS A 163 -5.81 8.96 -7.52
C CYS A 163 -6.89 10.03 -7.35
N TYR A 164 -8.17 9.63 -7.43
CA TYR A 164 -9.29 10.55 -7.22
C TYR A 164 -9.29 11.14 -5.81
N LEU A 165 -9.06 10.31 -4.78
CA LEU A 165 -8.99 10.76 -3.38
C LEU A 165 -7.81 11.69 -3.10
N ILE A 166 -6.70 11.57 -3.86
CA ILE A 166 -5.54 12.46 -3.70
C ILE A 166 -5.75 13.80 -4.41
N THR A 167 -6.63 13.86 -5.42
CA THR A 167 -6.88 15.08 -6.21
C THR A 167 -7.99 15.97 -5.66
N ILE A 168 -8.79 15.48 -4.70
CA ILE A 168 -9.77 16.26 -3.95
C ILE A 168 -9.11 16.88 -2.71
#